data_becf58fcbd8fd876751359c449d7ce19
#
_entry.id   becf58fcbd8fd876751359c449d7ce19
#
_cell.length_a   1.000
_cell.length_b   1.000
_cell.length_c   1.000
_cell.angle_alpha   90.00
_cell.angle_beta   90.00
_cell.angle_gamma   90.00
#
_symmetry.space_group_name_H-M   'P 1'
#
loop_
_entity.id
_entity.type
_entity.pdbx_description
1 polymer ?
#
loop_
_entity_poly.entity_id
_entity_poly.type
_entity_poly.pdbx_seq_one_letter_code
_entity_poly.pdbx_strand_id
1 'polypeptide(L)'
;VDVDGDGFFDKSTIFADRMTMPEGGLWHDGALYIISAPYLWRLEDLDDDGVADKREKILGSMEFDGRANQHGPYLGPNGRLYFTGGHFGYNLVGTDGSRSGHSRAAGVFSCWPDGSDVRVEGQGGINPVDIVFTANGDMISTCAIFDSFGGKRHDALIHWMWGGLTQRVYGSPLVPETGLRLPAVSRWGQVAPAGLVRYRGRSFGTAYRDTLFACQFNTHKVVHVRLEPKDGTFATVENDFLSSESIGFHPADILEDADGSLLLLDTGGWLSWGCPFSKNAKPEIKGAIYRIQKKGGSVPGDPRGLKIDWHALVPEELVGLLRDSRPAVRDRSVNTLIGRGEVVMHEVESAFLHSGEAAFRKRCLWLASRLRGGRA
;
A
#
# COMPACT_ATOMS: atom_id res chain seq x y z
N VAL A 1 14.73 11.44 -12.68
CA VAL A 1 13.99 12.68 -12.92
C VAL A 1 13.91 12.89 -14.42
N ASP A 2 12.74 13.20 -14.93
CA ASP A 2 12.48 13.70 -16.28
C ASP A 2 12.66 15.23 -16.22
N VAL A 3 13.75 15.73 -16.77
CA VAL A 3 14.14 17.14 -16.64
C VAL A 3 13.49 18.01 -17.71
N ASP A 4 13.29 17.48 -18.90
CA ASP A 4 12.74 18.24 -20.04
C ASP A 4 11.25 17.95 -20.33
N GLY A 5 10.66 16.96 -19.62
CA GLY A 5 9.23 16.65 -19.69
C GLY A 5 8.84 15.81 -20.91
N ASP A 6 9.80 15.12 -21.55
CA ASP A 6 9.57 14.28 -22.73
C ASP A 6 9.04 12.88 -22.40
N GLY A 7 8.96 12.53 -21.10
CA GLY A 7 8.48 11.24 -20.61
C GLY A 7 9.57 10.20 -20.38
N PHE A 8 10.84 10.56 -20.62
CA PHE A 8 12.00 9.72 -20.28
C PHE A 8 12.76 10.28 -19.08
N PHE A 9 13.45 9.41 -18.35
CA PHE A 9 14.27 9.85 -17.23
C PHE A 9 15.68 10.19 -17.67
N ASP A 10 16.08 11.46 -17.50
CA ASP A 10 17.42 11.97 -17.84
C ASP A 10 18.43 11.77 -16.72
N LYS A 11 17.95 11.84 -15.48
CA LYS A 11 18.78 11.83 -14.28
C LYS A 11 18.26 10.85 -13.24
N SER A 12 19.18 10.11 -12.63
CA SER A 12 18.91 9.34 -11.42
C SER A 12 19.85 9.76 -10.29
N THR A 13 19.32 9.81 -9.07
CA THR A 13 20.09 10.08 -7.84
C THR A 13 19.87 8.93 -6.87
N ILE A 14 20.90 8.53 -6.16
CA ILE A 14 20.78 7.55 -5.09
C ILE A 14 20.31 8.31 -3.85
N PHE A 15 19.04 8.17 -3.50
CA PHE A 15 18.46 8.80 -2.31
C PHE A 15 19.05 8.26 -1.01
N ALA A 16 19.24 6.94 -0.90
CA ALA A 16 19.91 6.30 0.22
C ALA A 16 20.64 5.03 -0.23
N ASP A 17 21.89 4.90 0.16
CA ASP A 17 22.72 3.70 -0.06
C ASP A 17 22.73 2.77 1.16
N ARG A 18 23.35 1.59 1.02
CA ARG A 18 23.57 0.60 2.11
C ARG A 18 22.28 0.15 2.80
N MET A 19 21.21 0.06 2.03
CA MET A 19 19.93 -0.48 2.47
C MET A 19 19.89 -1.98 2.19
N THR A 20 19.52 -2.77 3.21
CA THR A 20 19.44 -4.23 3.07
C THR A 20 18.08 -4.61 2.52
N MET A 21 18.03 -5.05 1.26
CA MET A 21 16.80 -5.55 0.62
C MET A 21 15.60 -4.61 0.85
N PRO A 22 15.63 -3.39 0.32
CA PRO A 22 14.50 -2.47 0.43
C PRO A 22 13.29 -3.03 -0.34
N GLU A 23 12.16 -3.19 0.35
CA GLU A 23 10.96 -3.81 -0.19
C GLU A 23 9.72 -2.91 -0.01
N GLY A 24 9.66 -1.86 -0.80
CA GLY A 24 8.60 -0.86 -0.78
C GLY A 24 8.98 0.38 0.00
N GLY A 25 8.31 1.49 -0.34
CA GLY A 25 8.52 2.77 0.31
C GLY A 25 7.31 3.68 0.20
N LEU A 26 7.15 4.56 1.19
CA LEU A 26 6.08 5.52 1.28
C LEU A 26 6.66 6.91 1.52
N TRP A 27 6.41 7.85 0.62
CA TRP A 27 6.64 9.26 0.89
C TRP A 27 5.48 9.84 1.71
N HIS A 28 5.74 10.28 2.91
CA HIS A 28 4.73 10.84 3.79
C HIS A 28 5.34 11.90 4.71
N ASP A 29 4.68 13.07 4.78
CA ASP A 29 5.04 14.18 5.65
C ASP A 29 6.53 14.56 5.59
N GLY A 30 7.04 14.78 4.37
CA GLY A 30 8.41 15.23 4.11
C GLY A 30 9.49 14.16 4.31
N ALA A 31 9.13 12.90 4.53
CA ALA A 31 10.07 11.81 4.71
C ALA A 31 9.73 10.58 3.85
N LEU A 32 10.74 9.82 3.47
CA LEU A 32 10.59 8.49 2.90
C LEU A 32 10.61 7.45 4.03
N TYR A 33 9.50 6.75 4.19
CA TYR A 33 9.43 5.56 5.05
C TYR A 33 9.71 4.33 4.19
N ILE A 34 10.66 3.50 4.61
CA ILE A 34 11.06 2.32 3.82
C ILE A 34 11.35 1.12 4.73
N ILE A 35 10.84 -0.03 4.34
CA ILE A 35 11.27 -1.27 4.96
C ILE A 35 12.55 -1.72 4.30
N SER A 36 13.59 -1.79 5.10
CA SER A 36 14.87 -2.38 4.75
C SER A 36 15.32 -3.21 5.94
N ALA A 37 15.14 -4.52 5.81
CA ALA A 37 15.31 -5.47 6.90
C ALA A 37 16.62 -5.26 7.68
N PRO A 38 16.61 -5.39 8.98
CA PRO A 38 15.50 -5.79 9.86
C PRO A 38 14.68 -4.63 10.43
N TYR A 39 14.67 -3.46 9.78
CA TYR A 39 14.08 -2.24 10.32
C TYR A 39 13.09 -1.58 9.35
N LEU A 40 12.15 -0.85 9.93
CA LEU A 40 11.44 0.24 9.27
C LEU A 40 12.25 1.53 9.49
N TRP A 41 12.59 2.20 8.43
CA TRP A 41 13.38 3.42 8.42
C TRP A 41 12.53 4.63 8.07
N ARG A 42 12.90 5.77 8.61
CA ARG A 42 12.46 7.10 8.22
C ARG A 42 13.66 7.88 7.72
N LEU A 43 13.58 8.36 6.48
CA LEU A 43 14.68 9.05 5.78
C LEU A 43 14.20 10.45 5.40
N GLU A 44 14.98 11.47 5.71
CA GLU A 44 14.68 12.86 5.37
C GLU A 44 15.81 13.46 4.54
N ASP A 45 15.43 14.19 3.51
CA ASP A 45 16.25 15.09 2.72
C ASP A 45 15.95 16.51 3.24
N LEU A 46 16.92 17.15 3.88
CA LEU A 46 16.72 18.40 4.59
C LEU A 46 17.09 19.63 3.75
N ASP A 47 17.87 19.43 2.69
CA ASP A 47 18.33 20.51 1.81
C ASP A 47 17.82 20.38 0.36
N ASP A 48 16.96 19.37 0.10
CA ASP A 48 16.29 19.11 -1.21
C ASP A 48 17.28 18.82 -2.33
N ASP A 49 18.41 18.17 -2.02
CA ASP A 49 19.42 17.77 -3.01
C ASP A 49 19.13 16.39 -3.65
N GLY A 50 18.13 15.66 -3.13
CA GLY A 50 17.72 14.34 -3.56
C GLY A 50 18.51 13.21 -2.89
N VAL A 51 19.19 13.48 -1.77
CA VAL A 51 19.90 12.52 -0.94
C VAL A 51 19.43 12.63 0.50
N ALA A 52 19.24 11.52 1.19
CA ALA A 52 18.79 11.51 2.58
C ALA A 52 19.92 11.92 3.53
N ASP A 53 19.76 13.08 4.20
CA ASP A 53 20.64 13.59 5.25
C ASP A 53 20.45 12.88 6.58
N LYS A 54 19.19 12.57 6.90
CA LYS A 54 18.82 11.92 8.16
C LYS A 54 18.25 10.54 7.92
N ARG A 55 18.76 9.57 8.67
CA ARG A 55 18.34 8.16 8.60
C ARG A 55 18.03 7.65 10.00
N GLU A 56 16.79 7.33 10.26
CA GLU A 56 16.29 6.92 11.56
C GLU A 56 15.62 5.53 11.48
N LYS A 57 16.00 4.64 12.43
CA LYS A 57 15.34 3.34 12.61
C LYS A 57 14.18 3.54 13.56
N ILE A 58 12.96 3.52 13.04
CA ILE A 58 11.78 3.78 13.86
C ILE A 58 11.12 2.51 14.37
N LEU A 59 11.45 1.34 13.81
CA LEU A 59 10.91 0.06 14.24
C LEU A 59 11.87 -1.07 13.87
N GLY A 60 11.98 -2.06 14.72
CA GLY A 60 12.67 -3.36 14.52
C GLY A 60 12.19 -4.33 15.60
N SER A 61 12.51 -5.59 15.58
CA SER A 61 13.31 -6.38 14.67
C SER A 61 12.42 -7.29 13.82
N MET A 62 12.74 -7.37 12.53
CA MET A 62 12.06 -8.25 11.58
C MET A 62 13.08 -9.24 11.06
N GLU A 63 12.77 -10.54 11.15
CA GLU A 63 13.62 -11.58 10.58
C GLU A 63 13.38 -11.71 9.08
N PHE A 64 14.42 -12.01 8.32
CA PHE A 64 14.37 -12.15 6.86
C PHE A 64 15.34 -13.20 6.35
N ASP A 65 15.05 -13.78 5.19
CA ASP A 65 15.98 -14.71 4.50
C ASP A 65 16.06 -14.45 2.97
N GLY A 66 15.46 -13.37 2.50
CA GLY A 66 15.45 -13.02 1.09
C GLY A 66 14.36 -13.69 0.24
N ARG A 67 13.38 -14.38 0.84
CA ARG A 67 12.35 -15.11 0.10
C ARG A 67 10.91 -14.76 0.48
N ALA A 68 10.65 -14.38 1.71
CA ALA A 68 9.34 -14.01 2.22
C ALA A 68 9.56 -12.99 3.32
N ASN A 69 9.80 -11.77 2.91
CA ASN A 69 10.25 -10.69 3.75
C ASN A 69 9.10 -9.79 4.21
N GLN A 70 9.45 -8.58 4.55
CA GLN A 70 8.54 -7.53 4.94
C GLN A 70 8.33 -6.61 3.75
N HIS A 71 7.11 -6.14 3.56
CA HIS A 71 6.76 -5.22 2.48
C HIS A 71 6.02 -4.00 3.02
N GLY A 72 6.12 -2.89 2.31
CA GLY A 72 5.53 -1.60 2.65
C GLY A 72 6.57 -0.57 3.09
N PRO A 73 6.20 0.43 3.89
CA PRO A 73 4.89 0.60 4.55
C PRO A 73 3.81 1.22 3.66
N TYR A 74 2.57 1.12 4.12
CA TYR A 74 1.36 1.68 3.48
C TYR A 74 0.63 2.57 4.48
N LEU A 75 0.16 3.75 4.03
CA LEU A 75 -0.58 4.65 4.90
C LEU A 75 -2.05 4.22 5.01
N GLY A 76 -2.47 3.87 6.20
CA GLY A 76 -3.86 3.58 6.49
C GLY A 76 -4.75 4.83 6.55
N PRO A 77 -6.07 4.68 6.38
CA PRO A 77 -7.00 5.81 6.44
C PRO A 77 -6.99 6.51 7.80
N ASN A 78 -6.63 5.81 8.86
CA ASN A 78 -6.47 6.32 10.22
C ASN A 78 -5.13 7.03 10.49
N GLY A 79 -4.22 7.07 9.52
CA GLY A 79 -2.89 7.70 9.64
C GLY A 79 -1.78 6.80 10.18
N ARG A 80 -2.07 5.53 10.48
CA ARG A 80 -1.04 4.57 10.88
C ARG A 80 -0.29 4.05 9.65
N LEU A 81 0.95 3.69 9.84
CA LEU A 81 1.73 2.93 8.86
C LEU A 81 1.41 1.44 9.03
N TYR A 82 1.02 0.80 7.95
CA TYR A 82 0.78 -0.63 7.86
C TYR A 82 1.88 -1.30 7.06
N PHE A 83 2.28 -2.49 7.45
CA PHE A 83 3.31 -3.26 6.73
C PHE A 83 3.08 -4.75 6.93
N THR A 84 3.65 -5.54 6.05
CA THR A 84 3.54 -7.00 6.13
C THR A 84 4.81 -7.61 6.64
N GLY A 85 4.73 -8.83 7.13
CA GLY A 85 5.87 -9.66 7.50
C GLY A 85 5.67 -11.09 7.07
N GLY A 86 6.70 -11.66 6.44
CA GLY A 86 6.73 -13.06 6.05
C GLY A 86 6.93 -14.01 7.25
N HIS A 87 6.94 -15.29 6.96
CA HIS A 87 6.91 -16.36 7.98
C HIS A 87 8.26 -16.64 8.69
N PHE A 88 9.26 -15.77 8.52
CA PHE A 88 10.57 -15.96 9.18
C PHE A 88 10.57 -15.51 10.62
N GLY A 89 9.81 -14.50 10.94
CA GLY A 89 9.62 -14.07 12.31
C GLY A 89 9.65 -12.57 12.52
N TYR A 90 9.19 -12.19 13.70
CA TYR A 90 9.21 -10.81 14.15
C TYR A 90 9.27 -10.73 15.68
N ASN A 91 9.81 -9.64 16.17
CA ASN A 91 9.77 -9.23 17.57
C ASN A 91 9.82 -7.70 17.61
N LEU A 92 8.76 -7.08 17.11
CA LEU A 92 8.71 -5.65 16.90
C LEU A 92 8.70 -4.90 18.23
N VAL A 93 9.49 -3.86 18.31
CA VAL A 93 9.56 -2.96 19.47
C VAL A 93 9.42 -1.54 18.97
N GLY A 94 8.37 -0.86 19.42
CA GLY A 94 8.11 0.54 19.10
C GLY A 94 8.95 1.51 19.90
N THR A 95 9.00 2.75 19.45
CA THR A 95 9.73 3.85 20.11
C THR A 95 9.22 4.15 21.51
N ASP A 96 7.95 3.87 21.79
CA ASP A 96 7.31 4.01 23.10
C ASP A 96 7.43 2.75 24.00
N GLY A 97 8.14 1.72 23.53
CA GLY A 97 8.27 0.44 24.22
C GLY A 97 7.12 -0.54 24.00
N SER A 98 6.13 -0.20 23.19
CA SER A 98 5.10 -1.14 22.74
C SER A 98 5.72 -2.32 22.00
N ARG A 99 5.09 -3.51 22.09
CA ARG A 99 5.67 -4.75 21.56
C ARG A 99 4.63 -5.61 20.86
N SER A 100 5.01 -6.21 19.74
CA SER A 100 4.20 -7.21 19.05
C SER A 100 4.20 -8.58 19.73
N GLY A 101 5.16 -8.82 20.64
CA GLY A 101 5.55 -10.18 21.02
C GLY A 101 6.37 -10.86 19.92
N HIS A 102 6.98 -12.00 20.27
CA HIS A 102 7.77 -12.82 19.33
C HIS A 102 6.88 -13.88 18.67
N SER A 103 6.93 -13.97 17.35
CA SER A 103 6.27 -15.04 16.59
C SER A 103 7.00 -15.28 15.27
N ARG A 104 6.82 -16.48 14.70
CA ARG A 104 7.25 -16.83 13.35
C ARG A 104 6.08 -16.89 12.35
N ALA A 105 4.89 -16.46 12.75
CA ALA A 105 3.77 -16.36 11.83
C ALA A 105 3.96 -15.17 10.88
N ALA A 106 3.59 -15.33 9.63
CA ALA A 106 3.40 -14.17 8.74
C ALA A 106 2.21 -13.34 9.21
N GLY A 107 2.18 -12.06 8.85
CA GLY A 107 1.06 -11.21 9.25
C GLY A 107 1.12 -9.79 8.71
N VAL A 108 0.18 -9.00 9.18
CA VAL A 108 0.11 -7.57 8.98
C VAL A 108 0.25 -6.86 10.31
N PHE A 109 1.03 -5.80 10.30
CA PHE A 109 1.39 -5.01 11.47
C PHE A 109 1.10 -3.54 11.21
N SER A 110 0.99 -2.77 12.28
CA SER A 110 0.93 -1.31 12.17
C SER A 110 1.65 -0.61 13.31
N CYS A 111 2.05 0.64 13.07
CA CYS A 111 2.53 1.58 14.07
C CYS A 111 2.15 3.01 13.65
N TRP A 112 2.31 3.97 14.54
CA TRP A 112 2.28 5.37 14.14
C TRP A 112 3.54 5.76 13.33
N PRO A 113 3.53 6.88 12.58
CA PRO A 113 4.68 7.31 11.81
C PRO A 113 5.96 7.57 12.64
N ASP A 114 5.82 7.83 13.94
CA ASP A 114 6.93 7.94 14.90
C ASP A 114 7.43 6.58 15.41
N GLY A 115 6.85 5.46 14.94
CA GLY A 115 7.18 4.11 15.36
C GLY A 115 6.52 3.65 16.67
N SER A 116 5.65 4.46 17.28
CA SER A 116 4.95 4.11 18.52
C SER A 116 3.72 3.24 18.30
N ASP A 117 3.16 2.67 19.38
CA ASP A 117 1.94 1.86 19.42
C ASP A 117 1.93 0.73 18.37
N VAL A 118 2.92 -0.15 18.46
CA VAL A 118 3.07 -1.31 17.57
C VAL A 118 1.92 -2.29 17.79
N ARG A 119 1.28 -2.71 16.70
CA ARG A 119 0.15 -3.65 16.73
C ARG A 119 0.34 -4.80 15.74
N VAL A 120 -0.17 -5.96 16.11
CA VAL A 120 -0.41 -7.08 15.20
C VAL A 120 -1.87 -7.00 14.76
N GLU A 121 -2.08 -6.68 13.50
CA GLU A 121 -3.43 -6.51 12.95
C GLU A 121 -4.08 -7.84 12.57
N GLY A 122 -3.29 -8.74 12.01
CA GLY A 122 -3.73 -10.09 11.65
C GLY A 122 -2.57 -11.00 11.31
N GLN A 123 -2.81 -12.32 11.32
CA GLN A 123 -1.76 -13.31 11.09
C GLN A 123 -2.20 -14.38 10.11
N GLY A 124 -1.25 -15.00 9.42
CA GLY A 124 -1.47 -16.12 8.50
C GLY A 124 -0.87 -15.92 7.12
N GLY A 125 -1.12 -16.85 6.21
CA GLY A 125 -0.41 -16.93 4.94
C GLY A 125 1.07 -17.26 5.13
N ILE A 126 1.87 -17.00 4.09
CA ILE A 126 3.34 -17.11 4.18
C ILE A 126 4.00 -15.77 3.85
N ASN A 127 3.57 -15.12 2.79
CA ASN A 127 4.13 -13.87 2.35
C ASN A 127 3.02 -12.91 1.90
N PRO A 128 2.33 -12.22 2.82
CA PRO A 128 1.52 -11.08 2.46
C PRO A 128 2.44 -10.02 1.84
N VAL A 129 2.04 -9.43 0.69
CA VAL A 129 2.94 -8.55 -0.07
C VAL A 129 2.45 -7.12 0.01
N ASP A 130 1.37 -6.77 -0.68
CA ASP A 130 0.92 -5.40 -0.78
C ASP A 130 -0.41 -5.19 -0.06
N ILE A 131 -0.65 -3.98 0.44
CA ILE A 131 -1.85 -3.62 1.20
C ILE A 131 -2.54 -2.41 0.57
N VAL A 132 -3.84 -2.53 0.38
CA VAL A 132 -4.72 -1.39 0.07
C VAL A 132 -5.90 -1.34 1.02
N PHE A 133 -6.47 -0.15 1.14
CA PHE A 133 -7.70 0.06 1.92
C PHE A 133 -8.86 0.39 1.00
N THR A 134 -10.00 -0.29 1.19
CA THR A 134 -11.25 0.06 0.49
C THR A 134 -11.71 1.47 0.88
N ALA A 135 -12.74 1.99 0.21
CA ALA A 135 -13.34 3.28 0.59
C ALA A 135 -13.97 3.25 2.01
N ASN A 136 -14.21 2.08 2.55
CA ASN A 136 -14.74 1.88 3.90
C ASN A 136 -13.66 1.70 4.96
N GLY A 137 -12.41 1.44 4.54
CA GLY A 137 -11.29 1.15 5.43
C GLY A 137 -10.99 -0.34 5.61
N ASP A 138 -11.69 -1.22 4.87
CA ASP A 138 -11.35 -2.64 4.89
C ASP A 138 -9.96 -2.86 4.29
N MET A 139 -9.15 -3.66 4.94
CA MET A 139 -7.76 -3.90 4.55
C MET A 139 -7.67 -5.15 3.66
N ILE A 140 -7.22 -4.97 2.43
CA ILE A 140 -7.04 -6.04 1.44
C ILE A 140 -5.56 -6.15 1.11
N SER A 141 -5.04 -7.37 1.02
CA SER A 141 -3.67 -7.61 0.57
C SER A 141 -3.57 -8.72 -0.46
N THR A 142 -2.51 -8.65 -1.26
CA THR A 142 -2.00 -9.82 -1.99
C THR A 142 -1.21 -10.72 -1.03
N CYS A 143 -1.19 -12.03 -1.28
CA CYS A 143 -0.42 -12.97 -0.50
C CYS A 143 0.12 -14.10 -1.38
N ALA A 144 1.43 -14.22 -1.45
CA ALA A 144 2.08 -15.38 -2.03
C ALA A 144 2.06 -16.55 -1.04
N ILE A 145 1.63 -17.71 -1.53
CA ILE A 145 1.48 -18.95 -0.78
C ILE A 145 0.51 -18.76 0.42
N PHE A 146 -0.75 -18.54 0.08
CA PHE A 146 -1.81 -18.42 1.07
C PHE A 146 -2.15 -19.77 1.72
N ASP A 147 -2.38 -20.78 0.89
CA ASP A 147 -2.68 -22.14 1.36
C ASP A 147 -2.07 -23.24 0.46
N SER A 148 -2.23 -24.49 0.91
CA SER A 148 -1.89 -25.69 0.15
C SER A 148 -3.06 -26.66 0.20
N PHE A 149 -4.02 -26.48 -0.69
CA PHE A 149 -5.20 -27.31 -0.80
C PHE A 149 -5.01 -28.38 -1.88
N GLY A 150 -5.33 -29.63 -1.57
CA GLY A 150 -5.18 -30.74 -2.54
C GLY A 150 -3.74 -30.94 -3.00
N GLY A 151 -2.74 -30.59 -2.19
CA GLY A 151 -1.32 -30.71 -2.53
C GLY A 151 -0.79 -29.62 -3.46
N LYS A 152 -1.64 -28.65 -3.86
CA LYS A 152 -1.25 -27.51 -4.69
C LYS A 152 -1.21 -26.23 -3.86
N ARG A 153 -0.20 -25.42 -4.07
CA ARG A 153 -0.08 -24.09 -3.46
C ARG A 153 -0.91 -23.08 -4.22
N HIS A 154 -1.55 -22.18 -3.48
CA HIS A 154 -2.36 -21.11 -4.02
C HIS A 154 -1.89 -19.79 -3.43
N ASP A 155 -1.78 -18.81 -4.29
CA ASP A 155 -1.69 -17.41 -3.92
C ASP A 155 -3.10 -16.84 -3.78
N ALA A 156 -3.25 -15.66 -3.15
CA ALA A 156 -4.58 -15.16 -2.82
C ALA A 156 -4.66 -13.64 -2.70
N LEU A 157 -5.90 -13.12 -2.74
CA LEU A 157 -6.31 -11.90 -2.09
C LEU A 157 -6.88 -12.22 -0.71
N ILE A 158 -6.46 -11.46 0.29
CA ILE A 158 -6.89 -11.60 1.69
C ILE A 158 -7.63 -10.34 2.12
N HIS A 159 -8.74 -10.51 2.82
CA HIS A 159 -9.37 -9.47 3.63
C HIS A 159 -8.89 -9.66 5.07
N TRP A 160 -8.12 -8.72 5.58
CA TRP A 160 -7.63 -8.74 6.94
C TRP A 160 -8.65 -8.12 7.88
N MET A 161 -8.95 -8.85 8.93
CA MET A 161 -9.77 -8.36 10.05
C MET A 161 -8.89 -8.29 11.29
N TRP A 162 -9.06 -7.28 12.09
CA TRP A 162 -8.30 -7.08 13.32
C TRP A 162 -8.36 -8.32 14.22
N GLY A 163 -7.18 -8.82 14.62
CA GLY A 163 -7.03 -10.05 15.39
C GLY A 163 -7.34 -11.33 14.60
N GLY A 164 -7.64 -11.23 13.30
CA GLY A 164 -7.98 -12.36 12.45
C GLY A 164 -6.81 -13.29 12.17
N LEU A 165 -7.10 -14.58 12.06
CA LEU A 165 -6.15 -15.62 11.64
C LEU A 165 -6.61 -16.19 10.29
N THR A 166 -5.75 -16.07 9.28
CA THR A 166 -5.98 -16.67 7.96
C THR A 166 -5.36 -18.05 7.86
N GLN A 167 -5.40 -18.69 6.69
CA GLN A 167 -4.78 -19.99 6.46
C GLN A 167 -3.26 -19.96 6.68
N ARG A 168 -2.69 -21.11 7.04
CA ARG A 168 -1.26 -21.31 7.20
C ARG A 168 -0.81 -22.54 6.45
N VAL A 169 0.25 -22.42 5.66
CA VAL A 169 0.79 -23.55 4.90
C VAL A 169 1.85 -24.30 5.69
N TYR A 170 2.67 -23.59 6.46
CA TYR A 170 3.72 -24.19 7.27
C TYR A 170 3.49 -23.99 8.76
N GLY A 171 3.63 -25.11 9.40
CA GLY A 171 3.76 -25.44 10.79
C GLY A 171 3.39 -24.41 11.81
N SER A 172 2.82 -24.94 12.76
CA SER A 172 2.97 -24.54 14.09
C SER A 172 1.78 -23.89 14.77
N PRO A 173 1.54 -24.31 15.99
CA PRO A 173 0.67 -23.66 16.96
C PRO A 173 1.30 -22.37 17.55
N LEU A 174 1.97 -21.54 16.75
CA LEU A 174 2.60 -20.30 17.23
C LEU A 174 1.60 -19.20 17.54
N VAL A 175 0.37 -19.36 17.08
CA VAL A 175 -0.74 -18.46 17.37
C VAL A 175 -1.90 -19.31 17.88
N PRO A 176 -2.44 -19.02 19.07
CA PRO A 176 -3.63 -19.70 19.57
C PRO A 176 -4.81 -19.53 18.61
N GLU A 177 -5.46 -20.61 18.25
CA GLU A 177 -6.68 -20.57 17.42
C GLU A 177 -7.88 -20.43 18.35
N THR A 178 -8.58 -19.30 18.25
CA THR A 178 -9.77 -19.01 19.04
C THR A 178 -11.07 -19.18 18.25
N GLY A 179 -10.96 -19.47 16.93
CA GLY A 179 -12.09 -19.66 16.04
C GLY A 179 -11.67 -20.22 14.68
N LEU A 180 -12.61 -20.19 13.73
CA LEU A 180 -12.33 -20.60 12.36
C LEU A 180 -11.38 -19.63 11.68
N ARG A 181 -10.50 -20.17 10.85
CA ARG A 181 -9.60 -19.34 10.02
C ARG A 181 -10.35 -18.61 8.93
N LEU A 182 -9.99 -17.36 8.74
CA LEU A 182 -10.58 -16.52 7.69
C LEU A 182 -10.21 -17.06 6.30
N PRO A 183 -11.17 -17.16 5.38
CA PRO A 183 -10.92 -17.60 4.02
C PRO A 183 -10.21 -16.52 3.20
N ALA A 184 -9.66 -16.91 2.05
CA ALA A 184 -9.28 -15.96 1.02
C ALA A 184 -10.51 -15.30 0.39
N VAL A 185 -10.37 -14.05 -0.02
CA VAL A 185 -11.35 -13.35 -0.86
C VAL A 185 -11.34 -13.93 -2.28
N SER A 186 -10.14 -14.15 -2.81
CA SER A 186 -9.91 -14.87 -4.06
C SER A 186 -8.69 -15.78 -3.93
N ARG A 187 -8.77 -16.96 -4.56
CA ARG A 187 -7.62 -17.86 -4.69
C ARG A 187 -7.13 -17.89 -6.12
N TRP A 188 -5.85 -17.67 -6.26
CA TRP A 188 -5.15 -17.77 -7.54
C TRP A 188 -4.29 -19.04 -7.58
N GLY A 189 -3.77 -19.37 -8.76
CA GLY A 189 -2.67 -20.35 -8.87
C GLY A 189 -1.38 -19.77 -8.31
N GLN A 190 -0.24 -20.28 -8.75
CA GLN A 190 1.07 -19.79 -8.36
C GLN A 190 1.46 -18.59 -9.25
N VAL A 191 0.83 -17.45 -8.99
CA VAL A 191 0.97 -16.25 -9.81
C VAL A 191 2.08 -15.32 -9.33
N ALA A 192 2.64 -15.57 -8.13
CA ALA A 192 3.52 -14.65 -7.43
C ALA A 192 2.92 -13.23 -7.41
N PRO A 193 1.85 -13.00 -6.65
CA PRO A 193 1.19 -11.71 -6.62
C PRO A 193 2.12 -10.69 -5.97
N ALA A 194 2.17 -9.51 -6.56
CA ALA A 194 3.04 -8.41 -6.17
C ALA A 194 2.19 -7.17 -5.86
N GLY A 195 2.48 -6.03 -6.45
CA GLY A 195 1.82 -4.76 -6.19
C GLY A 195 0.30 -4.80 -6.36
N LEU A 196 -0.38 -3.99 -5.55
CA LEU A 196 -1.83 -3.87 -5.49
C LEU A 196 -2.22 -2.41 -5.33
N VAL A 197 -3.06 -1.87 -6.19
CA VAL A 197 -3.57 -0.52 -6.05
C VAL A 197 -5.09 -0.48 -6.06
N ARG A 198 -5.67 0.37 -5.23
CA ARG A 198 -7.07 0.78 -5.35
C ARG A 198 -7.16 2.01 -6.23
N TYR A 199 -7.86 1.92 -7.34
CA TYR A 199 -8.07 3.02 -8.26
C TYR A 199 -9.15 3.97 -7.75
N ARG A 200 -8.81 5.24 -7.49
CA ARG A 200 -9.69 6.24 -6.89
C ARG A 200 -10.15 7.32 -7.87
N GLY A 201 -9.50 7.36 -9.04
CA GLY A 201 -9.74 8.30 -10.12
C GLY A 201 -10.94 7.98 -11.00
N ARG A 202 -11.02 8.70 -12.12
CA ARG A 202 -12.12 8.57 -13.09
C ARG A 202 -11.65 8.43 -14.53
N SER A 203 -10.36 8.55 -14.81
CA SER A 203 -9.83 8.61 -16.17
C SER A 203 -10.07 7.32 -16.96
N PHE A 204 -10.14 6.16 -16.28
CA PHE A 204 -10.55 4.88 -16.90
C PHE A 204 -12.09 4.72 -17.01
N GLY A 205 -12.86 5.59 -16.34
CA GLY A 205 -14.33 5.53 -16.29
C GLY A 205 -14.85 5.04 -14.95
N THR A 206 -16.16 5.19 -14.75
CA THR A 206 -16.81 4.91 -13.44
C THR A 206 -16.77 3.45 -13.04
N ALA A 207 -16.72 2.52 -13.99
CA ALA A 207 -16.63 1.08 -13.73
C ALA A 207 -15.33 0.65 -13.04
N TYR A 208 -14.28 1.46 -13.15
CA TYR A 208 -12.97 1.18 -12.53
C TYR A 208 -12.79 1.87 -11.18
N ARG A 209 -13.65 2.82 -10.85
CA ARG A 209 -13.54 3.56 -9.60
C ARG A 209 -13.78 2.67 -8.39
N ASP A 210 -12.91 2.80 -7.40
CA ASP A 210 -12.91 2.02 -6.14
C ASP A 210 -12.74 0.50 -6.35
N THR A 211 -12.18 0.10 -7.51
CA THR A 211 -11.75 -1.27 -7.81
C THR A 211 -10.25 -1.43 -7.62
N LEU A 212 -9.76 -2.66 -7.71
CA LEU A 212 -8.36 -2.98 -7.49
C LEU A 212 -7.68 -3.40 -8.79
N PHE A 213 -6.38 -3.13 -8.86
CA PHE A 213 -5.49 -3.72 -9.86
C PHE A 213 -4.38 -4.46 -9.15
N ALA A 214 -4.20 -5.73 -9.47
CA ALA A 214 -3.23 -6.62 -8.84
C ALA A 214 -2.21 -7.12 -9.87
N CYS A 215 -0.93 -6.91 -9.58
CA CYS A 215 0.16 -7.45 -10.37
C CYS A 215 0.34 -8.94 -10.09
N GLN A 216 0.41 -9.73 -11.16
CA GLN A 216 0.72 -11.16 -11.12
C GLN A 216 2.04 -11.42 -11.86
N PHE A 217 3.13 -11.44 -11.13
CA PHE A 217 4.50 -11.49 -11.62
C PHE A 217 4.76 -12.68 -12.56
N ASN A 218 4.42 -13.90 -12.13
CA ASN A 218 4.69 -15.13 -12.88
C ASN A 218 3.79 -15.37 -14.08
N THR A 219 2.66 -14.69 -14.14
CA THR A 219 1.69 -14.82 -15.24
C THR A 219 1.72 -13.64 -16.19
N HIS A 220 2.68 -12.72 -15.99
CA HIS A 220 2.97 -11.59 -16.89
C HIS A 220 1.74 -10.71 -17.12
N LYS A 221 0.95 -10.42 -16.08
CA LYS A 221 -0.28 -9.66 -16.23
C LYS A 221 -0.65 -8.83 -15.01
N VAL A 222 -1.53 -7.87 -15.24
CA VAL A 222 -2.26 -7.14 -14.22
C VAL A 222 -3.73 -7.54 -14.30
N VAL A 223 -4.30 -7.93 -13.17
CA VAL A 223 -5.70 -8.31 -13.04
C VAL A 223 -6.50 -7.16 -12.46
N HIS A 224 -7.60 -6.80 -13.08
CA HIS A 224 -8.61 -5.91 -12.54
C HIS A 224 -9.56 -6.72 -11.66
N VAL A 225 -9.74 -6.27 -10.41
CA VAL A 225 -10.55 -6.95 -9.40
C VAL A 225 -11.61 -6.01 -8.87
N ARG A 226 -12.88 -6.37 -9.01
CA ARG A 226 -14.01 -5.71 -8.36
C ARG A 226 -14.42 -6.52 -7.14
N LEU A 227 -14.44 -5.87 -5.98
CA LEU A 227 -14.92 -6.44 -4.73
C LEU A 227 -16.43 -6.26 -4.61
N GLU A 228 -17.15 -7.35 -4.31
CA GLU A 228 -18.58 -7.37 -4.07
C GLU A 228 -18.83 -7.83 -2.63
N PRO A 229 -19.48 -7.00 -1.76
CA PRO A 229 -19.77 -7.39 -0.38
C PRO A 229 -20.51 -8.74 -0.32
N LYS A 230 -20.00 -9.65 0.52
CA LYS A 230 -20.59 -10.98 0.71
C LYS A 230 -20.26 -11.51 2.11
N ASP A 231 -21.29 -11.87 2.87
CA ASP A 231 -21.18 -12.60 4.14
C ASP A 231 -20.14 -12.01 5.13
N GLY A 232 -20.11 -10.68 5.27
CA GLY A 232 -19.15 -9.96 6.12
C GLY A 232 -17.73 -9.81 5.55
N THR A 233 -17.53 -10.27 4.31
CA THR A 233 -16.30 -10.11 3.54
C THR A 233 -16.65 -9.74 2.08
N PHE A 234 -15.89 -10.24 1.09
CA PHE A 234 -16.10 -9.95 -0.32
C PHE A 234 -16.05 -11.21 -1.15
N ALA A 235 -16.84 -11.22 -2.23
CA ALA A 235 -16.58 -11.99 -3.45
C ALA A 235 -15.85 -11.09 -4.45
N THR A 236 -15.27 -11.70 -5.50
CA THR A 236 -14.55 -10.96 -6.55
C THR A 236 -15.15 -11.23 -7.92
N VAL A 237 -15.11 -10.19 -8.78
CA VAL A 237 -15.21 -10.34 -10.23
C VAL A 237 -13.89 -9.88 -10.82
N GLU A 238 -13.23 -10.78 -11.55
CA GLU A 238 -11.86 -10.60 -12.01
C GLU A 238 -11.79 -10.65 -13.55
N ASN A 239 -10.95 -9.77 -14.11
CA ASN A 239 -10.66 -9.73 -15.54
C ASN A 239 -9.21 -9.38 -15.77
N ASP A 240 -8.58 -9.95 -16.78
CA ASP A 240 -7.26 -9.52 -17.22
C ASP A 240 -7.35 -8.08 -17.74
N PHE A 241 -6.60 -7.16 -17.10
CA PHE A 241 -6.54 -5.76 -17.50
C PHE A 241 -5.43 -5.51 -18.51
N LEU A 242 -4.28 -6.10 -18.25
CA LEU A 242 -3.10 -6.05 -19.11
C LEU A 242 -2.40 -7.40 -19.04
N SER A 243 -1.95 -7.89 -20.18
CA SER A 243 -1.14 -9.10 -20.27
C SER A 243 -0.05 -8.94 -21.32
N SER A 244 1.05 -9.67 -21.15
CA SER A 244 2.15 -9.70 -22.09
C SER A 244 2.54 -11.14 -22.43
N GLU A 245 2.83 -11.43 -23.68
CA GLU A 245 3.43 -12.70 -24.10
C GLU A 245 4.94 -12.75 -23.87
N SER A 246 5.54 -11.61 -23.55
CA SER A 246 6.97 -11.55 -23.23
C SER A 246 7.27 -12.21 -21.89
N ILE A 247 8.09 -13.23 -21.89
CA ILE A 247 8.57 -13.90 -20.68
C ILE A 247 9.51 -13.01 -19.84
N GLY A 248 9.94 -11.86 -20.37
CA GLY A 248 10.73 -10.86 -19.68
C GLY A 248 9.90 -9.76 -19.03
N PHE A 249 8.57 -9.73 -19.22
CA PHE A 249 7.69 -8.78 -18.57
C PHE A 249 7.25 -9.30 -17.21
N HIS A 250 7.62 -8.58 -16.16
CA HIS A 250 7.33 -8.96 -14.78
C HIS A 250 6.76 -7.77 -14.00
N PRO A 251 5.43 -7.59 -14.00
CA PRO A 251 4.79 -6.49 -13.28
C PRO A 251 4.97 -6.70 -11.77
N ALA A 252 5.73 -5.80 -11.15
CA ALA A 252 6.12 -5.89 -9.74
C ALA A 252 5.32 -4.94 -8.86
N ASP A 253 4.99 -3.75 -9.37
CA ASP A 253 4.21 -2.77 -8.61
C ASP A 253 3.35 -1.92 -9.55
N ILE A 254 2.26 -1.35 -9.00
CA ILE A 254 1.33 -0.51 -9.74
C ILE A 254 0.78 0.58 -8.83
N LEU A 255 0.76 1.82 -9.32
CA LEU A 255 0.21 2.94 -8.56
C LEU A 255 -0.64 3.86 -9.44
N GLU A 256 -1.56 4.59 -8.82
CA GLU A 256 -2.38 5.61 -9.47
C GLU A 256 -1.68 6.96 -9.39
N ASP A 257 -1.42 7.59 -10.55
CA ASP A 257 -0.94 8.97 -10.61
C ASP A 257 -2.10 9.96 -10.48
N ALA A 258 -1.78 11.20 -10.12
CA ALA A 258 -2.77 12.27 -9.89
C ALA A 258 -3.66 12.57 -11.10
N ASP A 259 -3.16 12.36 -12.31
CA ASP A 259 -3.91 12.53 -13.58
C ASP A 259 -4.90 11.37 -13.85
N GLY A 260 -4.91 10.35 -12.99
CA GLY A 260 -5.72 9.16 -13.11
C GLY A 260 -5.16 8.11 -14.06
N SER A 261 -3.92 8.26 -14.53
CA SER A 261 -3.18 7.18 -15.17
C SER A 261 -2.69 6.17 -14.13
N LEU A 262 -2.33 4.97 -14.59
CA LEU A 262 -1.62 3.98 -13.77
C LEU A 262 -0.15 3.95 -14.18
N LEU A 263 0.74 3.96 -13.20
CA LEU A 263 2.15 3.70 -13.39
C LEU A 263 2.42 2.25 -13.01
N LEU A 264 2.98 1.49 -13.92
CA LEU A 264 3.27 0.07 -13.76
C LEU A 264 4.79 -0.13 -13.78
N LEU A 265 5.32 -0.69 -12.70
CA LEU A 265 6.72 -1.07 -12.60
C LEU A 265 6.92 -2.48 -13.12
N ASP A 266 7.76 -2.62 -14.14
CA ASP A 266 8.25 -3.88 -14.69
C ASP A 266 9.71 -4.06 -14.29
N THR A 267 10.02 -5.14 -13.59
CA THR A 267 11.42 -5.44 -13.22
C THR A 267 12.23 -6.05 -14.35
N GLY A 268 11.62 -6.37 -15.48
CA GLY A 268 12.27 -7.06 -16.59
C GLY A 268 12.73 -8.46 -16.19
N GLY A 269 13.88 -8.88 -16.70
CA GLY A 269 14.43 -10.20 -16.43
C GLY A 269 15.24 -10.30 -15.14
N TRP A 270 15.38 -9.20 -14.37
CA TRP A 270 16.22 -9.20 -13.18
C TRP A 270 15.48 -9.73 -11.96
N LEU A 271 15.76 -10.97 -11.58
CA LEU A 271 15.35 -11.56 -10.31
C LEU A 271 16.39 -12.58 -9.86
N SER A 272 17.28 -12.21 -8.94
CA SER A 272 18.27 -13.12 -8.39
C SER A 272 17.75 -13.92 -7.20
N TRP A 273 16.83 -13.36 -6.43
CA TRP A 273 16.20 -13.96 -5.26
C TRP A 273 14.71 -13.61 -5.26
N GLY A 274 13.86 -14.56 -5.00
CA GLY A 274 12.42 -14.30 -4.98
C GLY A 274 11.63 -15.59 -4.83
N CYS A 275 10.41 -15.60 -5.33
CA CYS A 275 9.57 -16.77 -5.33
C CYS A 275 10.36 -17.97 -5.89
N PRO A 276 10.40 -19.13 -5.20
CA PRO A 276 11.14 -20.32 -5.67
C PRO A 276 10.77 -20.78 -7.07
N PHE A 277 9.65 -20.28 -7.60
CA PHE A 277 9.13 -20.58 -8.92
C PHE A 277 9.57 -19.55 -10.00
N SER A 278 10.14 -18.42 -9.59
CA SER A 278 10.59 -17.33 -10.49
C SER A 278 12.11 -17.31 -10.64
N LYS A 279 12.68 -18.37 -11.20
CA LYS A 279 14.14 -18.59 -11.22
C LYS A 279 14.86 -17.97 -12.43
N ASN A 280 14.27 -17.02 -13.13
CA ASN A 280 14.85 -16.51 -14.38
C ASN A 280 15.54 -15.17 -14.16
N ALA A 281 16.78 -15.18 -13.70
CA ALA A 281 17.62 -13.99 -13.79
C ALA A 281 18.14 -13.83 -15.25
N LYS A 282 17.65 -12.82 -15.93
CA LYS A 282 18.11 -12.38 -17.26
C LYS A 282 18.47 -10.91 -17.18
N PRO A 283 19.65 -10.57 -16.65
CA PRO A 283 20.04 -9.19 -16.37
C PRO A 283 20.11 -8.30 -17.62
N GLU A 284 20.18 -8.90 -18.80
CA GLU A 284 20.13 -8.22 -20.10
C GLU A 284 18.74 -7.67 -20.43
N ILE A 285 17.66 -8.20 -19.84
CA ILE A 285 16.29 -7.70 -20.02
C ILE A 285 16.04 -6.62 -18.97
N LYS A 286 16.08 -5.38 -19.42
CA LYS A 286 15.86 -4.22 -18.56
C LYS A 286 14.39 -4.09 -18.20
N GLY A 287 14.12 -3.60 -16.98
CA GLY A 287 12.80 -3.17 -16.55
C GLY A 287 12.41 -1.81 -17.10
N ALA A 288 11.17 -1.41 -16.83
CA ALA A 288 10.62 -0.13 -17.24
C ALA A 288 9.53 0.34 -16.26
N ILE A 289 9.23 1.63 -16.31
CA ILE A 289 8.03 2.20 -15.71
C ILE A 289 7.10 2.60 -16.85
N TYR A 290 5.98 1.91 -16.97
CA TYR A 290 4.98 2.19 -18.01
C TYR A 290 3.89 3.10 -17.46
N ARG A 291 3.52 4.12 -18.22
CA ARG A 291 2.31 4.92 -17.97
C ARG A 291 1.16 4.35 -18.79
N ILE A 292 0.13 3.90 -18.11
CA ILE A 292 -1.08 3.33 -18.73
C ILE A 292 -2.18 4.39 -18.67
N GLN A 293 -2.69 4.75 -19.84
CA GLN A 293 -3.76 5.74 -19.98
C GLN A 293 -4.87 5.19 -20.86
N LYS A 294 -6.12 5.54 -20.52
CA LYS A 294 -7.26 5.19 -21.39
C LYS A 294 -7.27 6.11 -22.59
N LYS A 295 -7.25 5.56 -23.79
CA LYS A 295 -7.39 6.33 -25.03
C LYS A 295 -8.74 7.07 -25.02
N GLY A 296 -8.71 8.41 -25.17
CA GLY A 296 -9.89 9.27 -25.05
C GLY A 296 -10.42 9.41 -23.62
N GLY A 297 -9.68 8.99 -22.62
CA GLY A 297 -10.02 9.22 -21.22
C GLY A 297 -9.92 10.70 -20.84
N SER A 298 -10.69 11.11 -19.86
CA SER A 298 -10.66 12.49 -19.35
C SER A 298 -9.54 12.64 -18.31
N VAL A 299 -8.61 13.52 -18.56
CA VAL A 299 -7.60 13.95 -17.58
C VAL A 299 -8.16 15.14 -16.81
N PRO A 300 -8.18 15.13 -15.47
CA PRO A 300 -8.65 16.26 -14.70
C PRO A 300 -7.74 17.48 -14.89
N GLY A 301 -8.34 18.64 -15.02
CA GLY A 301 -7.57 19.89 -15.01
C GLY A 301 -6.91 20.11 -13.65
N ASP A 302 -5.64 20.52 -13.63
CA ASP A 302 -4.86 20.71 -12.39
C ASP A 302 -4.94 19.51 -11.44
N PRO A 303 -4.50 18.32 -11.84
CA PRO A 303 -4.75 17.07 -11.13
C PRO A 303 -4.18 17.05 -9.70
N ARG A 304 -3.11 17.80 -9.43
CA ARG A 304 -2.46 17.92 -8.12
C ARG A 304 -2.94 19.12 -7.31
N GLY A 305 -3.81 19.97 -7.86
CA GLY A 305 -4.27 21.18 -7.19
C GLY A 305 -3.15 22.22 -7.00
N LEU A 306 -2.25 22.34 -7.96
CA LEU A 306 -1.12 23.30 -7.89
C LEU A 306 -1.59 24.75 -8.05
N LYS A 307 -2.76 24.98 -8.66
CA LYS A 307 -3.38 26.30 -8.84
C LYS A 307 -4.22 26.74 -7.65
N ILE A 308 -4.40 25.88 -6.65
CA ILE A 308 -5.11 26.18 -5.41
C ILE A 308 -4.15 26.90 -4.46
N ASP A 309 -4.55 28.07 -3.95
CA ASP A 309 -3.80 28.73 -2.88
C ASP A 309 -4.12 28.10 -1.53
N TRP A 310 -3.39 27.03 -1.22
CA TRP A 310 -3.59 26.21 -0.01
C TRP A 310 -3.40 26.96 1.30
N HIS A 311 -2.64 28.06 1.28
CA HIS A 311 -2.38 28.87 2.48
C HIS A 311 -3.52 29.84 2.77
N ALA A 312 -4.20 30.32 1.74
CA ALA A 312 -5.32 31.24 1.88
C ALA A 312 -6.63 30.58 2.29
N LEU A 313 -6.78 29.25 2.06
CA LEU A 313 -8.04 28.55 2.37
C LEU A 313 -8.32 28.51 3.87
N VAL A 314 -9.56 28.83 4.25
CA VAL A 314 -10.05 28.65 5.62
C VAL A 314 -10.43 27.16 5.90
N PRO A 315 -10.56 26.75 7.17
CA PRO A 315 -10.84 25.34 7.50
C PRO A 315 -12.08 24.76 6.80
N GLU A 316 -13.17 25.51 6.69
CA GLU A 316 -14.41 25.07 6.03
C GLU A 316 -14.20 24.79 4.53
N GLU A 317 -13.39 25.61 3.86
CA GLU A 317 -13.07 25.41 2.44
C GLU A 317 -12.20 24.18 2.24
N LEU A 318 -11.21 23.98 3.13
CA LEU A 318 -10.39 22.76 3.12
C LEU A 318 -11.25 21.51 3.36
N VAL A 319 -12.14 21.53 4.34
CA VAL A 319 -13.09 20.41 4.58
C VAL A 319 -13.96 20.19 3.34
N GLY A 320 -14.40 21.26 2.66
CA GLY A 320 -15.12 21.18 1.38
C GLY A 320 -14.35 20.41 0.30
N LEU A 321 -13.03 20.56 0.22
CA LEU A 321 -12.16 19.85 -0.74
C LEU A 321 -12.09 18.34 -0.51
N LEU A 322 -12.54 17.81 0.62
CA LEU A 322 -12.72 16.36 0.80
C LEU A 322 -13.76 15.77 -0.16
N ARG A 323 -14.58 16.61 -0.83
CA ARG A 323 -15.49 16.21 -1.92
C ARG A 323 -14.88 16.31 -3.31
N ASP A 324 -13.68 16.87 -3.44
CA ASP A 324 -13.08 17.08 -4.77
C ASP A 324 -12.99 15.75 -5.54
N SER A 325 -13.20 15.83 -6.84
CA SER A 325 -13.15 14.64 -7.70
C SER A 325 -11.74 14.08 -7.86
N ARG A 326 -10.72 14.93 -7.68
CA ARG A 326 -9.30 14.61 -7.80
C ARG A 326 -8.78 13.97 -6.49
N PRO A 327 -8.29 12.70 -6.52
CA PRO A 327 -7.75 12.06 -5.31
C PRO A 327 -6.63 12.85 -4.63
N ALA A 328 -5.67 13.36 -5.42
CA ALA A 328 -4.53 14.11 -4.89
C ALA A 328 -4.93 15.42 -4.18
N VAL A 329 -5.99 16.10 -4.66
CA VAL A 329 -6.53 17.29 -3.99
C VAL A 329 -7.16 16.93 -2.65
N ARG A 330 -7.91 15.83 -2.59
CA ARG A 330 -8.45 15.34 -1.31
C ARG A 330 -7.36 14.99 -0.31
N ASP A 331 -6.32 14.26 -0.76
CA ASP A 331 -5.21 13.84 0.09
C ASP A 331 -4.43 15.06 0.62
N ARG A 332 -4.19 16.04 -0.24
CA ARG A 332 -3.55 17.30 0.15
C ARG A 332 -4.39 18.10 1.13
N SER A 333 -5.73 18.15 0.93
CA SER A 333 -6.64 18.77 1.90
C SER A 333 -6.56 18.10 3.28
N VAL A 334 -6.57 16.76 3.33
CA VAL A 334 -6.39 16.00 4.58
C VAL A 334 -5.07 16.39 5.26
N ASN A 335 -3.96 16.39 4.53
CA ASN A 335 -2.65 16.73 5.09
C ASN A 335 -2.60 18.19 5.59
N THR A 336 -3.19 19.13 4.84
CA THR A 336 -3.25 20.54 5.25
C THR A 336 -4.08 20.70 6.53
N LEU A 337 -5.21 20.00 6.65
CA LEU A 337 -6.05 20.03 7.86
C LEU A 337 -5.33 19.39 9.06
N ILE A 338 -4.62 18.28 8.85
CA ILE A 338 -3.80 17.67 9.91
C ILE A 338 -2.70 18.62 10.38
N GLY A 339 -2.02 19.29 9.46
CA GLY A 339 -0.98 20.29 9.79
C GLY A 339 -1.52 21.50 10.59
N ARG A 340 -2.83 21.78 10.51
CA ARG A 340 -3.48 22.80 11.36
C ARG A 340 -3.83 22.29 12.75
N GLY A 341 -3.80 20.98 12.97
CA GLY A 341 -4.09 20.37 14.27
C GLY A 341 -5.55 20.35 14.65
N GLU A 342 -5.81 20.12 15.95
CA GLU A 342 -7.19 19.93 16.48
C GLU A 342 -8.07 21.18 16.37
N VAL A 343 -7.53 22.35 16.11
CA VAL A 343 -8.31 23.60 15.96
C VAL A 343 -9.36 23.52 14.85
N VAL A 344 -9.17 22.64 13.84
CA VAL A 344 -10.13 22.44 12.74
C VAL A 344 -11.18 21.37 13.04
N MET A 345 -11.19 20.79 14.25
CA MET A 345 -12.09 19.67 14.58
C MET A 345 -13.56 20.07 14.52
N HIS A 346 -13.89 21.29 14.95
CA HIS A 346 -15.26 21.79 14.90
C HIS A 346 -15.86 21.75 13.49
N GLU A 347 -15.10 22.21 12.48
CA GLU A 347 -15.51 22.24 11.08
C GLU A 347 -15.66 20.82 10.51
N VAL A 348 -14.76 19.91 10.91
CA VAL A 348 -14.82 18.49 10.49
C VAL A 348 -16.04 17.80 11.07
N GLU A 349 -16.34 18.00 12.38
CA GLU A 349 -17.51 17.44 13.05
C GLU A 349 -18.81 18.03 12.50
N SER A 350 -18.87 19.34 12.29
CA SER A 350 -20.01 20.01 11.68
C SER A 350 -20.29 19.45 10.27
N ALA A 351 -19.26 19.31 9.45
CA ALA A 351 -19.39 18.76 8.10
C ALA A 351 -19.86 17.29 8.12
N PHE A 352 -19.38 16.49 9.07
CA PHE A 352 -19.82 15.11 9.28
C PHE A 352 -21.30 15.03 9.65
N LEU A 353 -21.76 15.86 10.59
CA LEU A 353 -23.12 15.81 11.12
C LEU A 353 -24.16 16.32 10.11
N HIS A 354 -23.83 17.36 9.33
CA HIS A 354 -24.79 18.02 8.45
C HIS A 354 -24.77 17.51 7.00
N SER A 355 -23.88 16.59 6.63
CA SER A 355 -23.84 16.04 5.29
C SER A 355 -24.70 14.78 5.15
N GLY A 356 -25.54 14.74 4.11
CA GLY A 356 -26.22 13.52 3.67
C GLY A 356 -25.34 12.56 2.85
N GLU A 357 -24.15 13.00 2.41
CA GLU A 357 -23.26 12.23 1.54
C GLU A 357 -22.39 11.25 2.34
N ALA A 358 -22.68 9.94 2.26
CA ALA A 358 -22.00 8.92 3.02
C ALA A 358 -20.47 8.87 2.77
N ALA A 359 -20.05 9.05 1.53
CA ALA A 359 -18.63 9.04 1.16
C ALA A 359 -17.85 10.22 1.77
N PHE A 360 -18.46 11.38 1.82
CA PHE A 360 -17.87 12.56 2.46
C PHE A 360 -17.82 12.41 3.98
N ARG A 361 -18.91 11.94 4.59
CA ARG A 361 -18.95 11.67 6.05
C ARG A 361 -17.84 10.69 6.46
N LYS A 362 -17.63 9.63 5.69
CA LYS A 362 -16.52 8.69 5.95
C LYS A 362 -15.16 9.38 5.94
N ARG A 363 -14.90 10.28 4.99
CA ARG A 363 -13.65 11.04 4.95
C ARG A 363 -13.48 11.98 6.14
N CYS A 364 -14.56 12.65 6.57
CA CYS A 364 -14.54 13.45 7.79
C CYS A 364 -14.23 12.58 9.02
N LEU A 365 -14.81 11.38 9.11
CA LEU A 365 -14.56 10.46 10.21
C LEU A 365 -13.10 10.00 10.27
N TRP A 366 -12.51 9.62 9.12
CA TRP A 366 -11.10 9.27 9.04
C TRP A 366 -10.18 10.43 9.39
N LEU A 367 -10.51 11.63 8.92
CA LEU A 367 -9.77 12.85 9.29
C LEU A 367 -9.84 13.13 10.79
N ALA A 368 -11.03 13.06 11.38
CA ALA A 368 -11.20 13.24 12.83
C ALA A 368 -10.41 12.18 13.65
N SER A 369 -10.37 10.93 13.16
CA SER A 369 -9.55 9.87 13.77
C SER A 369 -8.05 10.23 13.74
N ARG A 370 -7.56 10.78 12.64
CA ARG A 370 -6.16 11.19 12.50
C ARG A 370 -5.82 12.40 13.39
N LEU A 371 -6.69 13.38 13.46
CA LEU A 371 -6.52 14.57 14.31
C LEU A 371 -6.47 14.21 15.80
N ARG A 372 -7.29 13.24 16.26
CA ARG A 372 -7.32 12.81 17.67
C ARG A 372 -6.26 11.76 18.03
N GLY A 373 -5.82 10.98 17.10
CA GLY A 373 -4.88 9.87 17.30
C GLY A 373 -3.46 10.14 16.79
N GLY A 374 -3.32 11.10 15.90
CA GLY A 374 -2.04 11.47 15.34
C GLY A 374 -1.19 12.19 16.38
N ARG A 375 -0.34 11.45 17.07
CA ARG A 375 0.83 12.05 17.70
C ARG A 375 1.76 12.46 16.55
N ALA A 376 1.79 13.77 16.29
CA ALA A 376 2.75 14.39 15.40
C ALA A 376 4.18 14.15 15.91
#